data_f8593bc9251a123d1eb6b65aa8fe9bd4
#
_entry.id   f8593bc9251a123d1eb6b65aa8fe9bd4
#
_cell.length_a   1.000
_cell.length_b   1.000
_cell.length_c   1.000
_cell.angle_alpha   90.00
_cell.angle_beta   90.00
_cell.angle_gamma   90.00
#
_symmetry.space_group_name_H-M   'P 1'
#
loop_
_entity.id
_entity.type
_entity.pdbx_description
1 polymer ?
#
loop_
_entity_poly.entity_id
_entity_poly.type
_entity_poly.pdbx_seq_one_letter_code
_entity_poly.pdbx_strand_id
1 'polypeptide(L)'
;TKVWYHGDFPLHDVGILELNRNPENFFAETEQAAFNPMNIIDGIGFSPDKMLQGRLFSYGDAQRYRLGVNHHLIPINKPRCPYHAYHRDGQMRTDDNAGRTISYEPNSYGEWRDSPQLKEPPLAVTGEVYNYDERELDSDYYTQPGKLWRLMTSEDQKATCENTARAMGDAETFIKQRHIRNCHRADPAY
;
A
#
# COMPACT_ATOMS: atom_id res chain seq x y z
N THR A 1 2.96 -10.96 7.19
CA THR A 1 3.05 -10.67 5.75
C THR A 1 3.14 -11.99 5.00
N LYS A 2 2.31 -12.18 3.99
CA LYS A 2 2.30 -13.40 3.17
C LYS A 2 2.89 -13.09 1.80
N VAL A 3 3.61 -14.04 1.24
CA VAL A 3 4.09 -13.96 -0.14
C VAL A 3 3.00 -14.51 -1.07
N TRP A 4 2.74 -13.80 -2.15
CA TRP A 4 1.84 -14.22 -3.21
C TRP A 4 2.65 -14.92 -4.29
N TYR A 5 2.56 -16.23 -4.35
CA TYR A 5 3.32 -17.01 -5.33
C TYR A 5 2.79 -16.75 -6.76
N HIS A 6 3.68 -16.49 -7.69
CA HIS A 6 3.31 -16.19 -9.07
C HIS A 6 2.60 -17.36 -9.78
N GLY A 7 2.78 -18.59 -9.30
CA GLY A 7 2.02 -19.74 -9.80
C GLY A 7 0.53 -19.66 -9.50
N ASP A 8 0.17 -19.13 -8.32
CA ASP A 8 -1.22 -18.99 -7.88
C ASP A 8 -1.78 -17.61 -8.23
N PHE A 9 -0.91 -16.60 -8.24
CA PHE A 9 -1.24 -15.20 -8.50
C PHE A 9 -0.28 -14.64 -9.56
N PRO A 10 -0.51 -14.95 -10.83
CA PRO A 10 0.39 -14.53 -11.90
C PRO A 10 0.42 -13.00 -12.05
N LEU A 11 1.59 -12.48 -12.38
CA LEU A 11 1.75 -11.08 -12.75
C LEU A 11 1.17 -10.86 -14.16
N HIS A 12 0.42 -9.77 -14.29
CA HIS A 12 -0.11 -9.33 -15.57
C HIS A 12 0.38 -7.92 -15.86
N ASP A 13 0.93 -7.70 -17.04
CA ASP A 13 1.29 -6.37 -17.47
C ASP A 13 0.02 -5.57 -17.77
N VAL A 14 -0.17 -4.47 -17.05
CA VAL A 14 -1.33 -3.59 -17.19
C VAL A 14 -1.00 -2.26 -17.87
N GLY A 15 0.27 -1.96 -18.03
CA GLY A 15 0.72 -0.73 -18.68
C GLY A 15 2.22 -0.49 -18.52
N ILE A 16 2.67 0.55 -19.19
CA ILE A 16 4.05 1.04 -19.12
C ILE A 16 4.02 2.47 -18.60
N LEU A 17 4.83 2.75 -17.59
CA LEU A 17 5.07 4.09 -17.07
C LEU A 17 6.42 4.59 -17.60
N GLU A 18 6.39 5.63 -18.42
CA GLU A 18 7.59 6.26 -18.96
C GLU A 18 7.90 7.55 -18.20
N LEU A 19 9.07 7.61 -17.56
CA LEU A 19 9.59 8.80 -16.89
C LEU A 19 10.49 9.56 -17.85
N ASN A 20 9.91 10.43 -18.66
CA ASN A 20 10.57 11.07 -19.80
C ASN A 20 10.88 12.56 -19.59
N ARG A 21 10.54 13.14 -18.44
CA ARG A 21 10.75 14.56 -18.14
C ARG A 21 10.92 14.77 -16.63
N ASN A 22 11.88 15.60 -16.27
CA ASN A 22 11.96 16.13 -14.90
C ASN A 22 10.93 17.26 -14.70
N PRO A 23 10.44 17.49 -13.47
CA PRO A 23 9.57 18.61 -13.19
C PRO A 23 10.32 19.94 -13.42
N GLU A 24 9.63 20.93 -13.98
CA GLU A 24 10.15 22.29 -14.11
C GLU A 24 10.03 23.05 -12.79
N ASN A 25 8.95 22.82 -12.08
CA ASN A 25 8.73 23.35 -10.73
C ASN A 25 8.48 22.19 -9.78
N PHE A 26 9.52 21.74 -9.11
CA PHE A 26 9.48 20.62 -8.17
C PHE A 26 8.40 20.80 -7.10
N PHE A 27 8.25 22.03 -6.57
CA PHE A 27 7.30 22.30 -5.50
C PHE A 27 5.84 22.13 -5.97
N ALA A 28 5.52 22.67 -7.13
CA ALA A 28 4.17 22.62 -7.67
C ALA A 28 3.81 21.24 -8.26
N GLU A 29 4.78 20.58 -8.90
CA GLU A 29 4.54 19.37 -9.67
C GLU A 29 4.83 18.06 -8.90
N THR A 30 5.58 18.12 -7.79
CA THR A 30 6.04 16.93 -7.08
C THR A 30 5.82 17.02 -5.57
N GLU A 31 6.35 18.05 -4.90
CA GLU A 31 6.34 18.13 -3.44
C GLU A 31 4.94 18.09 -2.83
N GLN A 32 3.97 18.69 -3.49
CA GLN A 32 2.59 18.76 -3.01
C GLN A 32 1.73 17.59 -3.46
N ALA A 33 2.29 16.61 -4.15
CA ALA A 33 1.55 15.39 -4.52
C ALA A 33 1.12 14.64 -3.26
N ALA A 34 -0.15 14.25 -3.21
CA ALA A 34 -0.79 13.60 -2.06
C ALA A 34 -1.42 12.28 -2.50
N PHE A 35 -0.68 11.20 -2.35
CA PHE A 35 -1.20 9.87 -2.60
C PHE A 35 -1.93 9.33 -1.36
N ASN A 36 -3.08 8.74 -1.58
CA ASN A 36 -3.84 8.07 -0.53
C ASN A 36 -4.32 6.71 -1.06
N PRO A 37 -3.87 5.60 -0.45
CA PRO A 37 -4.28 4.26 -0.89
C PRO A 37 -5.78 3.98 -0.71
N MET A 38 -6.52 4.80 0.04
CA MET A 38 -7.99 4.72 0.08
C MET A 38 -8.67 5.21 -1.21
N ASN A 39 -7.99 5.99 -2.03
CA ASN A 39 -8.53 6.49 -3.29
C ASN A 39 -8.42 5.41 -4.37
N ILE A 40 -9.33 4.49 -4.36
CA ILE A 40 -9.48 3.44 -5.36
C ILE A 40 -10.74 3.68 -6.20
N ILE A 41 -10.80 3.02 -7.34
CA ILE A 41 -11.98 3.01 -8.21
C ILE A 41 -12.91 1.86 -7.83
N ASP A 42 -14.17 2.01 -8.15
CA ASP A 42 -15.18 0.97 -7.91
C ASP A 42 -14.78 -0.35 -8.59
N GLY A 43 -15.05 -1.46 -7.90
CA GLY A 43 -14.70 -2.81 -8.35
C GLY A 43 -13.28 -3.26 -8.00
N ILE A 44 -12.45 -2.39 -7.41
CA ILE A 44 -11.15 -2.74 -6.85
C ILE A 44 -11.20 -2.64 -5.33
N GLY A 45 -10.82 -3.71 -4.65
CA GLY A 45 -10.78 -3.78 -3.20
C GLY A 45 -9.37 -3.63 -2.64
N PHE A 46 -9.29 -3.69 -1.32
CA PHE A 46 -8.03 -3.64 -0.59
C PHE A 46 -7.51 -5.05 -0.26
N SER A 47 -6.19 -5.18 -0.21
CA SER A 47 -5.57 -6.38 0.33
C SER A 47 -5.97 -6.60 1.80
N PRO A 48 -6.11 -7.85 2.28
CA PRO A 48 -6.35 -8.19 3.68
C PRO A 48 -5.11 -7.97 4.57
N ASP A 49 -3.99 -7.53 4.01
CA ASP A 49 -2.79 -7.25 4.77
C ASP A 49 -3.07 -6.25 5.91
N LYS A 50 -2.78 -6.67 7.14
CA LYS A 50 -3.05 -5.86 8.34
C LYS A 50 -2.27 -4.54 8.36
N MET A 51 -1.07 -4.53 7.79
CA MET A 51 -0.29 -3.30 7.65
C MET A 51 -1.00 -2.30 6.74
N LEU A 52 -1.50 -2.75 5.59
CA LEU A 52 -2.28 -1.89 4.69
C LEU A 52 -3.55 -1.40 5.37
N GLN A 53 -4.29 -2.25 6.08
CA GLN A 53 -5.51 -1.86 6.79
C GLN A 53 -5.25 -0.72 7.80
N GLY A 54 -4.15 -0.80 8.54
CA GLY A 54 -3.72 0.30 9.42
C GLY A 54 -3.28 1.55 8.65
N ARG A 55 -2.55 1.39 7.57
CA ARG A 55 -2.07 2.50 6.72
C ARG A 55 -3.19 3.27 6.05
N LEU A 56 -4.31 2.63 5.72
CA LEU A 56 -5.45 3.29 5.10
C LEU A 56 -5.96 4.50 5.91
N PHE A 57 -5.91 4.41 7.24
CA PHE A 57 -6.31 5.51 8.11
C PHE A 57 -5.27 6.64 8.19
N SER A 58 -3.99 6.33 8.05
CA SER A 58 -2.90 7.27 8.31
C SER A 58 -2.66 8.26 7.17
N TYR A 59 -2.83 7.84 5.90
CA TYR A 59 -2.49 8.69 4.76
C TYR A 59 -3.36 9.95 4.66
N GLY A 60 -4.68 9.80 4.79
CA GLY A 60 -5.59 10.94 4.77
C GLY A 60 -5.33 11.92 5.89
N ASP A 61 -5.02 11.42 7.08
CA ASP A 61 -4.66 12.26 8.23
C ASP A 61 -3.33 12.99 7.99
N ALA A 62 -2.29 12.27 7.58
CA ALA A 62 -0.99 12.87 7.28
C ALA A 62 -1.07 13.99 6.24
N GLN A 63 -1.86 13.82 5.18
CA GLN A 63 -2.02 14.82 4.14
C GLN A 63 -2.72 16.09 4.64
N ARG A 64 -3.66 15.97 5.59
CA ARG A 64 -4.28 17.14 6.23
C ARG A 64 -3.27 17.99 6.99
N TYR A 65 -2.33 17.37 7.67
CA TYR A 65 -1.25 18.08 8.37
C TYR A 65 -0.19 18.63 7.41
N ARG A 66 0.21 17.84 6.43
CA ARG A 66 1.27 18.22 5.51
C ARG A 66 0.85 19.30 4.52
N LEU A 67 -0.36 19.22 3.99
CA LEU A 67 -0.83 20.06 2.86
C LEU A 67 -2.10 20.85 3.17
N GLY A 68 -2.82 20.52 4.21
CA GLY A 68 -4.08 21.15 4.58
C GLY A 68 -5.31 20.31 4.25
N VAL A 69 -6.46 20.74 4.77
CA VAL A 69 -7.72 19.98 4.70
C VAL A 69 -8.26 19.80 3.28
N ASN A 70 -7.93 20.73 2.37
CA ASN A 70 -8.33 20.68 0.97
C ASN A 70 -7.18 20.27 0.03
N HIS A 71 -6.27 19.43 0.49
CA HIS A 71 -5.14 18.97 -0.30
C HIS A 71 -5.53 18.33 -1.65
N HIS A 72 -6.72 17.74 -1.72
CA HIS A 72 -7.28 17.16 -2.95
C HIS A 72 -7.66 18.20 -4.02
N LEU A 73 -7.73 19.50 -3.67
CA LEU A 73 -8.00 20.60 -4.60
C LEU A 73 -6.71 21.25 -5.16
N ILE A 74 -5.57 20.91 -4.61
CA ILE A 74 -4.27 21.39 -5.16
C ILE A 74 -4.14 20.87 -6.60
N PRO A 75 -3.69 21.69 -7.56
CA PRO A 75 -3.70 21.31 -8.98
C PRO A 75 -3.07 19.97 -9.32
N ILE A 76 -1.97 19.59 -8.65
CA ILE A 76 -1.32 18.29 -8.86
C ILE A 76 -2.17 17.11 -8.39
N ASN A 77 -3.05 17.30 -7.41
CA ASN A 77 -3.90 16.27 -6.81
C ASN A 77 -5.31 16.26 -7.40
N LYS A 78 -5.75 17.38 -7.95
CA LYS A 78 -7.12 17.51 -8.42
C LYS A 78 -7.37 16.64 -9.66
N PRO A 79 -8.44 15.81 -9.67
CA PRO A 79 -8.83 15.07 -10.86
C PRO A 79 -9.08 16.01 -12.06
N ARG A 80 -8.65 15.58 -13.25
CA ARG A 80 -8.89 16.35 -14.49
C ARG A 80 -10.31 16.16 -15.03
N CYS A 81 -10.93 15.04 -14.72
CA CYS A 81 -12.33 14.78 -15.02
C CYS A 81 -13.23 15.16 -13.82
N PRO A 82 -14.53 15.41 -14.02
CA PRO A 82 -15.47 15.63 -12.93
C PRO A 82 -15.69 14.32 -12.16
N TYR A 83 -14.76 14.01 -11.26
CA TYR A 83 -14.85 12.88 -10.34
C TYR A 83 -15.35 13.39 -9.00
N HIS A 84 -16.48 12.90 -8.56
CA HIS A 84 -17.04 13.23 -7.26
C HIS A 84 -16.44 12.33 -6.19
N ALA A 85 -15.36 12.79 -5.57
CA ALA A 85 -14.84 12.16 -4.37
C ALA A 85 -15.74 12.46 -3.17
N TYR A 86 -15.76 11.57 -2.18
CA TYR A 86 -16.51 11.78 -0.92
C TYR A 86 -15.90 12.86 0.00
N HIS A 87 -14.94 13.63 -0.49
CA HIS A 87 -14.35 14.76 0.21
C HIS A 87 -15.26 15.97 0.09
N ARG A 88 -16.09 16.21 1.10
CA ARG A 88 -17.06 17.30 1.14
C ARG A 88 -17.05 18.02 2.47
N ASP A 89 -17.69 19.19 2.49
CA ASP A 89 -18.04 19.93 3.69
C ASP A 89 -16.85 20.33 4.56
N GLY A 90 -15.65 20.34 4.01
CA GLY A 90 -14.43 20.76 4.68
C GLY A 90 -14.28 22.27 4.78
N GLN A 91 -13.50 22.72 5.73
CA GLN A 91 -13.09 24.13 5.86
C GLN A 91 -12.33 24.58 4.60
N MET A 92 -12.44 25.86 4.28
CA MET A 92 -11.73 26.50 3.17
C MET A 92 -12.01 25.86 1.79
N ARG A 93 -13.21 25.37 1.56
CA ARG A 93 -13.63 24.91 0.24
C ARG A 93 -13.63 26.09 -0.73
N THR A 94 -13.06 25.89 -1.92
CA THR A 94 -12.97 26.89 -3.01
C THR A 94 -13.72 26.46 -4.26
N ASP A 95 -14.29 25.27 -4.23
CA ASP A 95 -15.13 24.72 -5.27
C ASP A 95 -16.62 24.75 -4.84
N ASP A 96 -17.48 24.27 -5.70
CA ASP A 96 -18.92 24.22 -5.48
C ASP A 96 -19.38 23.16 -4.46
N ASN A 97 -18.43 22.47 -3.83
CA ASN A 97 -18.70 21.38 -2.88
C ASN A 97 -19.66 20.29 -3.44
N ALA A 98 -19.61 20.04 -4.74
CA ALA A 98 -20.53 19.16 -5.47
C ALA A 98 -22.01 19.51 -5.26
N GLY A 99 -22.33 20.79 -5.10
CA GLY A 99 -23.68 21.30 -4.87
C GLY A 99 -24.18 21.04 -3.44
N ARG A 100 -25.50 21.00 -3.30
CA ARG A 100 -26.19 20.78 -2.02
C ARG A 100 -26.70 19.36 -1.83
N THR A 101 -26.22 18.43 -2.63
CA THR A 101 -26.70 17.05 -2.60
C THR A 101 -26.30 16.35 -1.31
N ILE A 102 -27.11 15.42 -0.89
CA ILE A 102 -26.84 14.55 0.24
C ILE A 102 -25.75 13.54 -0.17
N SER A 103 -24.72 13.38 0.64
CA SER A 103 -23.53 12.56 0.32
C SER A 103 -23.43 11.25 1.11
N TYR A 104 -24.49 10.85 1.80
CA TYR A 104 -24.50 9.59 2.54
C TYR A 104 -25.45 8.58 1.92
N GLU A 105 -25.15 7.32 2.08
CA GLU A 105 -25.96 6.20 1.63
C GLU A 105 -26.23 5.25 2.82
N PRO A 106 -27.43 4.66 2.95
CA PRO A 106 -28.62 4.96 2.16
C PRO A 106 -29.27 6.30 2.51
N ASN A 107 -29.95 6.91 1.56
CA ASN A 107 -30.74 8.11 1.79
C ASN A 107 -32.11 8.02 1.12
N SER A 108 -33.06 8.88 1.52
CA SER A 108 -34.41 8.88 1.02
C SER A 108 -34.61 9.53 -0.35
N TYR A 109 -33.55 10.13 -0.90
CA TYR A 109 -33.63 10.94 -2.13
C TYR A 109 -33.12 10.19 -3.35
N GLY A 110 -32.56 9.02 -3.17
CA GLY A 110 -32.05 8.19 -4.27
C GLY A 110 -30.80 8.69 -4.95
N GLU A 111 -30.10 9.62 -4.31
CA GLU A 111 -28.81 10.13 -4.73
C GLU A 111 -27.66 9.33 -4.06
N TRP A 112 -26.49 9.31 -4.70
CA TRP A 112 -25.31 8.61 -4.17
C TRP A 112 -25.58 7.15 -3.82
N ARG A 113 -25.71 6.33 -4.87
CA ARG A 113 -25.94 4.89 -4.72
C ARG A 113 -24.72 4.12 -5.15
N ASP A 114 -24.41 3.08 -4.39
CA ASP A 114 -23.44 2.08 -4.84
C ASP A 114 -23.89 1.46 -6.15
N SER A 115 -22.92 1.18 -7.02
CA SER A 115 -23.19 0.44 -8.24
C SER A 115 -23.15 -1.06 -7.95
N PRO A 116 -24.29 -1.77 -7.98
CA PRO A 116 -24.32 -3.20 -7.72
C PRO A 116 -23.48 -4.03 -8.72
N GLN A 117 -23.20 -3.44 -9.88
CA GLN A 117 -22.43 -4.07 -10.96
C GLN A 117 -20.92 -4.03 -10.70
N LEU A 118 -20.46 -3.14 -9.81
CA LEU A 118 -19.05 -2.90 -9.51
C LEU A 118 -18.68 -3.42 -8.11
N LYS A 119 -19.35 -4.48 -7.66
CA LYS A 119 -19.03 -5.10 -6.38
C LYS A 119 -17.62 -5.66 -6.38
N GLU A 120 -16.93 -5.45 -5.28
CA GLU A 120 -15.67 -6.12 -5.02
C GLU A 120 -15.86 -7.64 -4.94
N PRO A 121 -14.92 -8.41 -5.50
CA PRO A 121 -14.97 -9.86 -5.32
C PRO A 121 -14.87 -10.20 -3.82
N PRO A 122 -15.68 -11.16 -3.33
CA PRO A 122 -15.61 -11.56 -1.94
C PRO A 122 -14.25 -12.18 -1.63
N LEU A 123 -13.64 -11.74 -0.53
CA LEU A 123 -12.42 -12.34 -0.02
C LEU A 123 -12.80 -13.48 0.94
N ALA A 124 -12.47 -14.72 0.55
CA ALA A 124 -12.62 -15.86 1.44
C ALA A 124 -11.51 -15.83 2.51
N VAL A 125 -11.88 -15.57 3.75
CA VAL A 125 -10.97 -15.56 4.89
C VAL A 125 -11.40 -16.68 5.85
N THR A 126 -10.43 -17.47 6.29
CA THR A 126 -10.64 -18.54 7.28
C THR A 126 -9.78 -18.31 8.50
N GLY A 127 -10.21 -18.83 9.66
CA GLY A 127 -9.49 -18.72 10.91
C GLY A 127 -9.72 -17.43 11.67
N GLU A 128 -8.95 -17.20 12.71
CA GLU A 128 -9.00 -16.00 13.53
C GLU A 128 -8.20 -14.88 12.88
N VAL A 129 -8.87 -13.86 12.38
CA VAL A 129 -8.24 -12.74 11.66
C VAL A 129 -8.19 -11.45 12.48
N TYR A 130 -8.82 -11.42 13.65
CA TYR A 130 -8.94 -10.21 14.47
C TYR A 130 -7.77 -9.99 15.44
N ASN A 131 -7.12 -11.07 15.87
CA ASN A 131 -6.01 -11.02 16.80
C ASN A 131 -4.80 -11.77 16.24
N TYR A 132 -3.68 -11.09 16.18
CA TYR A 132 -2.44 -11.65 15.67
C TYR A 132 -1.31 -11.33 16.66
N ASP A 133 -0.78 -12.37 17.30
CA ASP A 133 0.41 -12.25 18.14
C ASP A 133 1.64 -12.71 17.36
N GLU A 134 2.50 -11.77 16.99
CA GLU A 134 3.74 -12.04 16.26
C GLU A 134 4.74 -12.87 17.06
N ARG A 135 4.54 -13.00 18.36
CA ARG A 135 5.42 -13.74 19.26
C ARG A 135 5.02 -15.19 19.42
N GLU A 136 3.91 -15.63 18.86
CA GLU A 136 3.49 -17.03 18.92
C GLU A 136 4.46 -17.93 18.17
N LEU A 137 4.81 -19.05 18.81
CA LEU A 137 5.84 -19.95 18.34
C LEU A 137 5.47 -20.75 17.09
N ASP A 138 4.18 -20.89 16.79
CA ASP A 138 3.66 -21.58 15.62
C ASP A 138 3.55 -20.67 14.38
N SER A 139 3.84 -19.39 14.53
CA SER A 139 3.94 -18.46 13.40
C SER A 139 5.20 -18.74 12.59
N ASP A 140 5.02 -19.30 11.40
CA ASP A 140 6.12 -19.62 10.49
C ASP A 140 6.61 -18.39 9.74
N TYR A 141 7.74 -17.86 10.16
CA TYR A 141 8.40 -16.69 9.52
C TYR A 141 9.51 -17.09 8.54
N TYR A 142 9.83 -18.34 8.40
CA TYR A 142 11.03 -18.83 7.72
C TYR A 142 10.76 -19.59 6.43
N THR A 143 9.66 -20.32 6.35
CA THR A 143 9.35 -21.15 5.17
C THR A 143 9.25 -20.31 3.88
N GLN A 144 8.59 -19.18 3.92
CA GLN A 144 8.43 -18.34 2.72
C GLN A 144 9.74 -17.69 2.27
N PRO A 145 10.54 -17.05 3.15
CA PRO A 145 11.86 -16.57 2.77
C PRO A 145 12.77 -17.67 2.23
N GLY A 146 12.75 -18.86 2.82
CA GLY A 146 13.52 -20.01 2.34
C GLY A 146 13.07 -20.48 0.95
N LYS A 147 11.77 -20.47 0.66
CA LYS A 147 11.28 -20.77 -0.70
C LYS A 147 11.75 -19.73 -1.72
N LEU A 148 11.71 -18.45 -1.37
CA LEU A 148 12.23 -17.40 -2.23
C LEU A 148 13.73 -17.56 -2.48
N TRP A 149 14.52 -17.82 -1.43
CA TRP A 149 15.96 -18.08 -1.54
C TRP A 149 16.27 -19.18 -2.55
N ARG A 150 15.56 -20.29 -2.49
CA ARG A 150 15.74 -21.42 -3.41
C ARG A 150 15.33 -21.16 -4.85
N LEU A 151 14.49 -20.14 -5.10
CA LEU A 151 14.12 -19.68 -6.45
C LEU A 151 15.14 -18.70 -7.05
N MET A 152 16.00 -18.09 -6.21
CA MET A 152 17.02 -17.18 -6.68
C MET A 152 18.10 -17.91 -7.47
N THR A 153 18.67 -17.22 -8.45
CA THR A 153 19.92 -17.67 -9.09
C THR A 153 21.07 -17.63 -8.10
N SER A 154 22.14 -18.39 -8.35
CA SER A 154 23.34 -18.34 -7.50
C SER A 154 23.97 -16.94 -7.45
N GLU A 155 23.83 -16.15 -8.50
CA GLU A 155 24.27 -14.77 -8.58
C GLU A 155 23.43 -13.87 -7.65
N ASP A 156 22.10 -14.01 -7.68
CA ASP A 156 21.19 -13.25 -6.79
C ASP A 156 21.40 -13.62 -5.32
N GLN A 157 21.61 -14.90 -5.01
CA GLN A 157 21.91 -15.37 -3.67
C GLN A 157 23.19 -14.72 -3.14
N LYS A 158 24.26 -14.74 -3.95
CA LYS A 158 25.53 -14.09 -3.63
C LYS A 158 25.35 -12.59 -3.42
N ALA A 159 24.66 -11.91 -4.32
CA ALA A 159 24.37 -10.48 -4.22
C ALA A 159 23.56 -10.15 -2.95
N THR A 160 22.62 -11.00 -2.58
CA THR A 160 21.84 -10.86 -1.34
C THR A 160 22.71 -10.93 -0.10
N CYS A 161 23.61 -11.92 -0.02
CA CYS A 161 24.57 -12.04 1.08
C CYS A 161 25.53 -10.84 1.16
N GLU A 162 26.12 -10.43 0.03
CA GLU A 162 27.06 -9.32 -0.02
C GLU A 162 26.39 -7.99 0.35
N ASN A 163 25.20 -7.74 -0.14
CA ASN A 163 24.43 -6.53 0.18
C ASN A 163 24.05 -6.49 1.67
N THR A 164 23.64 -7.62 2.21
CA THR A 164 23.31 -7.75 3.64
C THR A 164 24.55 -7.52 4.50
N ALA A 165 25.69 -8.14 4.17
CA ALA A 165 26.95 -7.94 4.88
C ALA A 165 27.38 -6.47 4.86
N ARG A 166 27.25 -5.81 3.71
CA ARG A 166 27.57 -4.38 3.57
C ARG A 166 26.62 -3.51 4.40
N ALA A 167 25.33 -3.81 4.39
CA ALA A 167 24.32 -3.05 5.15
C ALA A 167 24.50 -3.20 6.67
N MET A 168 24.99 -4.34 7.15
CA MET A 168 25.29 -4.53 8.56
C MET A 168 26.46 -3.67 9.06
N GLY A 169 27.38 -3.27 8.19
CA GLY A 169 28.47 -2.32 8.47
C GLY A 169 29.18 -2.58 9.80
N ASP A 170 29.21 -1.57 10.66
CA ASP A 170 29.87 -1.60 11.96
C ASP A 170 28.96 -2.07 13.11
N ALA A 171 27.83 -2.70 12.82
CA ALA A 171 26.98 -3.27 13.87
C ALA A 171 27.77 -4.24 14.76
N GLU A 172 27.39 -4.29 16.04
CA GLU A 172 28.03 -5.17 17.01
C GLU A 172 27.97 -6.66 16.59
N THR A 173 29.00 -7.41 16.91
CA THR A 173 29.13 -8.81 16.49
C THR A 173 27.94 -9.67 16.89
N PHE A 174 27.40 -9.48 18.09
CA PHE A 174 26.22 -10.25 18.52
C PHE A 174 24.96 -9.94 17.71
N ILE A 175 24.83 -8.72 17.19
CA ILE A 175 23.71 -8.32 16.31
C ILE A 175 23.86 -9.03 14.96
N LYS A 176 25.05 -8.98 14.36
CA LYS A 176 25.38 -9.71 13.12
C LYS A 176 25.09 -11.20 13.25
N GLN A 177 25.56 -11.83 14.33
CA GLN A 177 25.30 -13.25 14.60
C GLN A 177 23.81 -13.58 14.75
N ARG A 178 23.04 -12.69 15.36
CA ARG A 178 21.60 -12.87 15.50
C ARG A 178 20.89 -12.80 14.15
N HIS A 179 21.27 -11.85 13.31
CA HIS A 179 20.74 -11.72 11.96
C HIS A 179 21.06 -12.96 11.11
N ILE A 180 22.32 -13.38 11.08
CA ILE A 180 22.75 -14.57 10.33
C ILE A 180 21.99 -15.82 10.80
N ARG A 181 21.79 -15.99 12.11
CA ARG A 181 20.98 -17.12 12.62
C ARG A 181 19.56 -17.10 12.11
N ASN A 182 18.93 -15.94 11.98
CA ASN A 182 17.59 -15.83 11.43
C ASN A 182 17.57 -16.20 9.95
N CYS A 183 18.51 -15.73 9.17
CA CYS A 183 18.63 -16.09 7.76
C CYS A 183 18.88 -17.59 7.57
N HIS A 184 19.79 -18.17 8.36
CA HIS A 184 20.08 -19.60 8.35
C HIS A 184 18.86 -20.49 8.73
N ARG A 185 17.93 -19.99 9.54
CA ARG A 185 16.66 -20.66 9.82
C ARG A 185 15.73 -20.67 8.61
N ALA A 186 15.82 -19.69 7.73
CA ALA A 186 15.06 -19.66 6.48
C ALA A 186 15.66 -20.65 5.46
N ASP A 187 16.97 -20.65 5.31
CA ASP A 187 17.70 -21.64 4.50
C ASP A 187 19.14 -21.78 4.99
N PRO A 188 19.62 -23.04 5.25
CA PRO A 188 21.00 -23.28 5.71
C PRO A 188 22.08 -22.86 4.72
N ALA A 189 21.75 -22.66 3.45
CA ALA A 189 22.71 -22.22 2.43
C ALA A 189 22.95 -20.70 2.41
N TYR A 190 22.21 -19.94 3.22
CA TYR A 190 22.42 -18.49 3.35
C TYR A 190 23.79 -18.17 4.07
#